data_c203c0f3ce626dd68f03d6fd8b043665
#
_entry.id   c203c0f3ce626dd68f03d6fd8b043665
#
_cell.length_a   1.000
_cell.length_b   1.000
_cell.length_c   1.000
_cell.angle_alpha   90.00
_cell.angle_beta   90.00
_cell.angle_gamma   90.00
#
_symmetry.space_group_name_H-M   'P 1'
#
loop_
_entity.id
_entity.type
_entity.pdbx_description
1 polymer ?
#
loop_
_entity_poly.entity_id
_entity_poly.type
_entity_poly.pdbx_seq_one_letter_code
_entity_poly.pdbx_strand_id
1 'polypeptide(L)'
;MQIVRHIDPKEYPALIEAAPQVRRVQVIHIEDEGALALAARYTPYVDAFLLDSGRTSGPVPQFGGTGATHDWTISACFVAQTALPVYLAGGLKSTNVYDAITQVRPFGVDLCTGVRTNDQLDEEKLKSFMEEVRRAAEDLSA
;
A
#
# COMPACT_ATOMS: atom_id res chain seq x y z
N MET A 1 2.10 12.12 6.52
CA MET A 1 3.08 12.29 5.41
C MET A 1 3.40 10.93 4.84
N GLN A 2 3.40 10.79 3.53
CA GLN A 2 3.75 9.56 2.82
C GLN A 2 5.18 9.66 2.31
N ILE A 3 6.02 8.68 2.66
CA ILE A 3 7.44 8.61 2.29
C ILE A 3 7.57 7.56 1.20
N VAL A 4 7.68 8.02 -0.05
CA VAL A 4 7.56 7.16 -1.24
C VAL A 4 8.85 6.39 -1.54
N ARG A 5 10.01 6.92 -1.14
CA ARG A 5 11.31 6.26 -1.33
C ARG A 5 11.78 5.56 -0.06
N HIS A 6 12.60 4.53 -0.23
CA HIS A 6 13.32 3.89 0.87
C HIS A 6 14.50 4.80 1.26
N ILE A 7 14.32 5.63 2.27
CA ILE A 7 15.38 6.47 2.85
C ILE A 7 16.18 5.69 3.89
N ASP A 8 17.39 6.17 4.23
CA ASP A 8 18.17 5.56 5.32
C ASP A 8 17.39 5.74 6.64
N PRO A 9 17.17 4.69 7.43
CA PRO A 9 16.55 4.81 8.76
C PRO A 9 17.17 5.87 9.68
N LYS A 10 18.45 6.18 9.50
CA LYS A 10 19.15 7.23 10.25
C LYS A 10 18.64 8.65 9.98
N GLU A 11 17.87 8.85 8.90
CA GLU A 11 17.28 10.16 8.56
C GLU A 11 15.96 10.42 9.31
N TYR A 12 15.30 9.37 9.80
CA TYR A 12 14.01 9.50 10.47
C TYR A 12 14.03 10.33 11.75
N PRO A 13 15.06 10.24 12.64
CA PRO A 13 15.12 11.08 13.85
C PRO A 13 15.03 12.58 13.52
N ALA A 14 15.77 13.05 12.52
CA ALA A 14 15.72 14.45 12.10
C ALA A 14 14.33 14.83 11.53
N LEU A 15 13.71 13.93 10.78
CA LEU A 15 12.35 14.12 10.24
C LEU A 15 11.31 14.18 11.36
N ILE A 16 11.43 13.31 12.37
CA ILE A 16 10.55 13.29 13.55
C ILE A 16 10.69 14.57 14.36
N GLU A 17 11.92 15.04 14.58
CA GLU A 17 12.21 16.29 15.28
C GLU A 17 11.61 17.50 14.54
N ALA A 18 11.76 17.55 13.22
CA ALA A 18 11.23 18.65 12.41
C ALA A 18 9.69 18.70 12.34
N ALA A 19 9.02 17.56 12.45
CA ALA A 19 7.56 17.46 12.33
C ALA A 19 6.97 16.39 13.26
N PRO A 20 7.04 16.56 14.60
CA PRO A 20 6.68 15.52 15.56
C PRO A 20 5.20 15.15 15.53
N GLN A 21 4.32 16.08 15.13
CA GLN A 21 2.87 15.88 15.04
C GLN A 21 2.42 15.20 13.74
N VAL A 22 3.32 15.01 12.77
CA VAL A 22 2.97 14.44 11.47
C VAL A 22 3.11 12.92 11.50
N ARG A 23 2.01 12.21 11.23
CA ARG A 23 2.02 10.76 11.03
C ARG A 23 2.80 10.40 9.75
N ARG A 24 3.61 9.34 9.84
CA ARG A 24 4.51 8.89 8.76
C ARG A 24 4.03 7.55 8.22
N VAL A 25 3.80 7.49 6.92
CA VAL A 25 3.46 6.28 6.18
C VAL A 25 4.64 5.96 5.26
N GLN A 26 5.33 4.85 5.49
CA GLN A 26 6.39 4.38 4.58
C GLN A 26 5.79 3.56 3.47
N VAL A 27 6.08 3.93 2.22
CA VAL A 27 5.76 3.11 1.07
C VAL A 27 6.81 2.02 0.89
N ILE A 28 6.34 0.80 0.74
CA ILE A 28 7.15 -0.38 0.42
C ILE A 28 6.72 -0.86 -0.96
N HIS A 29 7.65 -0.83 -1.90
CA HIS A 29 7.41 -1.38 -3.23
C HIS A 29 7.67 -2.89 -3.19
N ILE A 30 6.64 -3.68 -3.50
CA ILE A 30 6.70 -5.15 -3.48
C ILE A 30 7.23 -5.63 -4.82
N GLU A 31 8.54 -5.85 -4.89
CA GLU A 31 9.22 -6.42 -6.06
C GLU A 31 9.51 -7.91 -5.86
N ASP A 32 9.89 -8.29 -4.64
CA ASP A 32 10.20 -9.66 -4.22
C ASP A 32 10.09 -9.81 -2.68
N GLU A 33 10.47 -10.97 -2.17
CA GLU A 33 10.47 -11.28 -0.72
C GLU A 33 11.41 -10.38 0.11
N GLY A 34 12.35 -9.69 -0.50
CA GLY A 34 13.21 -8.71 0.17
C GLY A 34 12.43 -7.58 0.83
N ALA A 35 11.22 -7.30 0.34
CA ALA A 35 10.30 -6.34 0.95
C ALA A 35 9.97 -6.67 2.41
N LEU A 36 9.93 -7.96 2.79
CA LEU A 36 9.60 -8.41 4.15
C LEU A 36 10.62 -7.91 5.19
N ALA A 37 11.89 -7.84 4.83
CA ALA A 37 12.94 -7.32 5.71
C ALA A 37 12.79 -5.82 5.99
N LEU A 38 12.12 -5.09 5.11
CA LEU A 38 11.91 -3.65 5.26
C LEU A 38 10.90 -3.34 6.37
N ALA A 39 9.95 -4.24 6.67
CA ALA A 39 9.00 -4.06 7.77
C ALA A 39 9.73 -3.82 9.09
N ALA A 40 10.62 -4.74 9.48
CA ALA A 40 11.39 -4.62 10.72
C ALA A 40 12.31 -3.39 10.74
N ARG A 41 12.87 -3.03 9.57
CA ARG A 41 13.79 -1.90 9.43
C ARG A 41 13.11 -0.56 9.67
N TYR A 42 11.86 -0.38 9.22
CA TYR A 42 11.16 0.90 9.29
C TYR A 42 10.14 1.01 10.45
N THR A 43 9.68 -0.11 11.00
CA THR A 43 8.70 -0.14 12.12
C THR A 43 9.01 0.84 13.26
N PRO A 44 10.27 1.04 13.71
CA PRO A 44 10.54 1.96 14.81
C PRO A 44 10.28 3.44 14.51
N TYR A 45 10.12 3.80 13.23
CA TYR A 45 10.13 5.19 12.79
C TYR A 45 8.83 5.66 12.16
N VAL A 46 7.90 4.74 11.85
CA VAL A 46 6.70 5.03 11.07
C VAL A 46 5.44 4.65 11.82
N ASP A 47 4.32 5.22 11.41
CA ASP A 47 3.02 4.98 12.02
C ASP A 47 2.16 3.99 11.20
N ALA A 48 2.50 3.79 9.93
CA ALA A 48 1.85 2.84 9.04
C ALA A 48 2.75 2.50 7.83
N PHE A 49 2.37 1.45 7.11
CA PHE A 49 2.94 1.09 5.81
C PHE A 49 1.92 1.23 4.70
N LEU A 50 2.41 1.46 3.48
CA LEU A 50 1.63 1.34 2.25
C LEU A 50 2.40 0.44 1.29
N LEU A 51 1.79 -0.66 0.87
CA LEU A 51 2.37 -1.61 -0.09
C LEU A 51 1.92 -1.23 -1.50
N ASP A 52 2.85 -1.00 -2.40
CA ASP A 52 2.56 -0.61 -3.79
C ASP A 52 3.34 -1.47 -4.79
N SER A 53 2.83 -1.53 -6.02
CA SER A 53 3.40 -2.30 -7.15
C SER A 53 4.51 -1.56 -7.91
N GLY A 54 5.05 -0.47 -7.36
CA GLY A 54 6.16 0.26 -7.99
C GLY A 54 7.42 -0.60 -8.14
N ARG A 55 8.32 -0.18 -9.05
CA ARG A 55 9.66 -0.72 -9.18
C ARG A 55 10.66 0.32 -8.75
N THR A 56 11.50 -0.01 -7.78
CA THR A 56 12.61 0.83 -7.33
C THR A 56 13.92 0.42 -7.98
N SER A 57 14.00 -0.82 -8.45
CA SER A 57 15.12 -1.40 -9.18
C SER A 57 15.00 -1.15 -10.69
N GLY A 58 16.10 -0.77 -11.35
CA GLY A 58 16.19 -0.58 -12.79
C GLY A 58 16.63 0.84 -13.20
N PRO A 59 16.89 1.03 -14.51
CA PRO A 59 17.43 2.30 -15.02
C PRO A 59 16.45 3.48 -14.92
N VAL A 60 15.15 3.20 -14.80
CA VAL A 60 14.12 4.20 -14.56
C VAL A 60 13.19 3.68 -13.44
N PRO A 61 13.32 4.18 -12.20
CA PRO A 61 12.39 3.81 -11.13
C PRO A 61 10.95 4.20 -11.47
N GLN A 62 10.01 3.27 -11.27
CA GLN A 62 8.58 3.51 -11.43
C GLN A 62 7.91 3.48 -10.04
N PHE A 63 7.55 4.64 -9.54
CA PHE A 63 6.89 4.77 -8.25
C PHE A 63 5.37 4.82 -8.43
N GLY A 64 4.72 3.65 -8.35
CA GLY A 64 3.26 3.54 -8.41
C GLY A 64 2.63 3.87 -9.78
N GLY A 65 1.31 3.84 -9.86
CA GLY A 65 0.56 4.25 -11.06
C GLY A 65 0.69 3.33 -12.28
N THR A 66 1.34 2.17 -12.16
CA THR A 66 1.58 1.24 -13.27
C THR A 66 0.31 0.51 -13.72
N GLY A 67 -0.76 0.51 -12.91
CA GLY A 67 -1.98 -0.26 -13.14
C GLY A 67 -1.81 -1.78 -13.02
N ALA A 68 -0.58 -2.25 -12.69
CA ALA A 68 -0.28 -3.65 -12.46
C ALA A 68 -0.39 -4.00 -10.97
N THR A 69 -0.81 -5.22 -10.67
CA THR A 69 -0.77 -5.79 -9.32
C THR A 69 0.60 -6.42 -9.08
N HIS A 70 1.00 -6.49 -7.81
CA HIS A 70 2.16 -7.26 -7.35
C HIS A 70 1.72 -8.58 -6.73
N ASP A 71 2.67 -9.37 -6.22
CA ASP A 71 2.37 -10.65 -5.57
C ASP A 71 1.73 -10.42 -4.18
N TRP A 72 0.43 -10.67 -4.09
CA TRP A 72 -0.33 -10.51 -2.85
C TRP A 72 0.03 -11.54 -1.78
N THR A 73 0.69 -12.63 -2.13
CA THR A 73 1.22 -13.58 -1.14
C THR A 73 2.29 -12.92 -0.28
N ILE A 74 3.18 -12.15 -0.91
CA ILE A 74 4.21 -11.37 -0.21
C ILE A 74 3.54 -10.31 0.67
N SER A 75 2.52 -9.61 0.15
CA SER A 75 1.77 -8.60 0.91
C SER A 75 1.05 -9.19 2.12
N ALA A 76 0.46 -10.38 2.00
CA ALA A 76 -0.16 -11.09 3.11
C ALA A 76 0.87 -11.45 4.19
N CYS A 77 2.04 -11.96 3.79
CA CYS A 77 3.16 -12.21 4.69
C CYS A 77 3.64 -10.93 5.38
N PHE A 78 3.71 -9.82 4.65
CA PHE A 78 4.09 -8.51 5.22
C PHE A 78 3.09 -8.06 6.30
N VAL A 79 1.79 -8.13 6.02
CA VAL A 79 0.74 -7.79 6.98
C VAL A 79 0.84 -8.65 8.25
N ALA A 80 1.09 -9.96 8.10
CA ALA A 80 1.22 -10.88 9.23
C ALA A 80 2.45 -10.62 10.12
N GLN A 81 3.48 -9.95 9.60
CA GLN A 81 4.74 -9.69 10.33
C GLN A 81 4.76 -8.36 11.10
N THR A 82 3.80 -7.47 10.89
CA THR A 82 3.79 -6.15 11.54
C THR A 82 2.52 -5.90 12.34
N ALA A 83 2.66 -5.23 13.48
CA ALA A 83 1.51 -4.74 14.27
C ALA A 83 1.03 -3.35 13.79
N LEU A 84 1.76 -2.69 12.89
CA LEU A 84 1.36 -1.40 12.35
C LEU A 84 0.28 -1.56 11.28
N PRO A 85 -0.61 -0.56 11.12
CA PRO A 85 -1.57 -0.53 10.01
C PRO A 85 -0.85 -0.63 8.65
N VAL A 86 -1.35 -1.49 7.77
CA VAL A 86 -0.83 -1.67 6.42
C VAL A 86 -1.92 -1.37 5.40
N TYR A 87 -1.67 -0.39 4.55
CA TYR A 87 -2.52 -0.08 3.40
C TYR A 87 -2.02 -0.84 2.16
N LEU A 88 -2.95 -1.37 1.37
CA LEU A 88 -2.63 -2.05 0.11
C LEU A 88 -2.96 -1.13 -1.06
N ALA A 89 -1.97 -0.92 -1.92
CA ALA A 89 -2.09 -0.17 -3.17
C ALA A 89 -1.61 -1.01 -4.36
N GLY A 90 -1.52 -0.40 -5.53
CA GLY A 90 -0.99 -1.02 -6.75
C GLY A 90 -2.02 -1.78 -7.55
N GLY A 91 -2.48 -1.18 -8.64
CA GLY A 91 -3.36 -1.81 -9.64
C GLY A 91 -4.74 -2.25 -9.16
N LEU A 92 -5.21 -1.73 -8.03
CA LEU A 92 -6.53 -2.06 -7.49
C LEU A 92 -7.65 -1.46 -8.36
N LYS A 93 -8.69 -2.26 -8.57
CA LYS A 93 -9.92 -1.93 -9.31
C LYS A 93 -11.07 -2.79 -8.82
N SER A 94 -12.32 -2.46 -9.19
CA SER A 94 -13.50 -3.21 -8.76
C SER A 94 -13.44 -4.72 -9.06
N THR A 95 -12.74 -5.11 -10.12
CA THR A 95 -12.64 -6.52 -10.53
C THR A 95 -11.64 -7.36 -9.74
N ASN A 96 -10.84 -6.75 -8.84
CA ASN A 96 -9.82 -7.48 -8.10
C ASN A 96 -9.70 -7.08 -6.61
N VAL A 97 -10.33 -6.00 -6.17
CA VAL A 97 -10.17 -5.49 -4.81
C VAL A 97 -10.76 -6.44 -3.76
N TYR A 98 -11.82 -7.16 -4.09
CA TYR A 98 -12.38 -8.18 -3.20
C TYR A 98 -11.34 -9.27 -2.88
N ASP A 99 -10.73 -9.85 -3.91
CA ASP A 99 -9.71 -10.89 -3.74
C ASP A 99 -8.47 -10.34 -3.03
N ALA A 100 -8.06 -9.11 -3.36
CA ALA A 100 -6.95 -8.43 -2.69
C ALA A 100 -7.18 -8.29 -1.18
N ILE A 101 -8.37 -7.82 -0.76
CA ILE A 101 -8.72 -7.65 0.65
C ILE A 101 -8.81 -8.99 1.37
N THR A 102 -9.47 -9.99 0.77
CA THR A 102 -9.66 -11.30 1.40
C THR A 102 -8.36 -12.08 1.54
N GLN A 103 -7.44 -11.94 0.58
CA GLN A 103 -6.14 -12.60 0.62
C GLN A 103 -5.16 -11.89 1.54
N VAL A 104 -5.05 -10.56 1.46
CA VAL A 104 -4.01 -9.79 2.15
C VAL A 104 -4.44 -9.37 3.56
N ARG A 105 -5.74 -9.12 3.77
CA ARG A 105 -6.31 -8.60 5.02
C ARG A 105 -5.65 -7.29 5.47
N PRO A 106 -5.53 -6.29 4.60
CA PRO A 106 -4.91 -5.03 4.95
C PRO A 106 -5.80 -4.22 5.90
N PHE A 107 -5.22 -3.20 6.54
CA PHE A 107 -5.99 -2.22 7.31
C PHE A 107 -6.90 -1.35 6.43
N GLY A 108 -6.47 -1.08 5.20
CA GLY A 108 -7.23 -0.33 4.22
C GLY A 108 -6.63 -0.47 2.82
N VAL A 109 -7.29 0.11 1.83
CA VAL A 109 -6.84 0.10 0.43
C VAL A 109 -6.63 1.52 -0.08
N ASP A 110 -5.65 1.71 -0.95
CA ASP A 110 -5.33 2.96 -1.63
C ASP A 110 -5.33 2.74 -3.14
N LEU A 111 -5.95 3.67 -3.87
CA LEU A 111 -6.05 3.55 -5.32
C LEU A 111 -6.10 4.90 -6.00
N CYS A 112 -5.73 4.92 -7.28
CA CYS A 112 -5.81 6.12 -8.11
C CYS A 112 -6.44 5.80 -9.48
N THR A 113 -5.73 5.05 -10.32
CA THR A 113 -6.12 4.81 -11.73
C THR A 113 -7.34 3.91 -11.89
N GLY A 114 -7.57 2.99 -10.95
CA GLY A 114 -8.66 2.00 -11.01
C GLY A 114 -10.08 2.58 -11.02
N VAL A 115 -10.23 3.85 -10.59
CA VAL A 115 -11.50 4.58 -10.55
C VAL A 115 -11.51 5.83 -11.44
N ARG A 116 -10.64 5.85 -12.46
CA ARG A 116 -10.55 6.97 -13.40
C ARG A 116 -10.88 6.54 -14.83
N THR A 117 -11.42 7.49 -15.60
CA THR A 117 -11.58 7.41 -17.05
C THR A 117 -11.08 8.72 -17.62
N ASN A 118 -10.14 8.70 -18.58
CA ASN A 118 -9.49 9.89 -19.15
C ASN A 118 -8.91 10.82 -18.06
N ASP A 119 -8.22 10.27 -17.08
CA ASP A 119 -7.62 10.95 -15.93
C ASP A 119 -8.60 11.67 -14.98
N GLN A 120 -9.90 11.57 -15.21
CA GLN A 120 -10.95 12.10 -14.34
C GLN A 120 -11.56 10.98 -13.49
N LEU A 121 -12.04 11.35 -12.30
CA LEU A 121 -12.78 10.44 -11.44
C LEU A 121 -14.02 9.92 -12.17
N ASP A 122 -14.19 8.62 -12.18
CA ASP A 122 -15.33 7.92 -12.74
C ASP A 122 -16.19 7.40 -11.57
N GLU A 123 -17.34 8.03 -11.37
CA GLU A 123 -18.22 7.76 -10.22
C GLU A 123 -18.76 6.33 -10.23
N GLU A 124 -19.07 5.77 -11.40
CA GLU A 124 -19.58 4.40 -11.51
C GLU A 124 -18.48 3.38 -11.14
N LYS A 125 -17.23 3.63 -11.58
CA LYS A 125 -16.09 2.79 -11.16
C LYS A 125 -15.85 2.89 -9.67
N LEU A 126 -15.92 4.09 -9.09
CA LEU A 126 -15.76 4.29 -7.64
C LEU A 126 -16.86 3.55 -6.87
N LYS A 127 -18.11 3.68 -7.31
CA LYS A 127 -19.25 2.98 -6.68
C LYS A 127 -19.05 1.47 -6.70
N SER A 128 -18.75 0.91 -7.87
CA SER A 128 -18.50 -0.53 -8.02
C SER A 128 -17.31 -1.00 -7.17
N PHE A 129 -16.25 -0.17 -7.09
CA PHE A 129 -15.10 -0.46 -6.22
C PHE A 129 -15.50 -0.52 -4.75
N MET A 130 -16.26 0.47 -4.26
CA MET A 130 -16.69 0.53 -2.87
C MET A 130 -17.70 -0.56 -2.48
N GLU A 131 -18.51 -1.05 -3.43
CA GLU A 131 -19.38 -2.21 -3.23
C GLU A 131 -18.56 -3.46 -2.95
N GLU A 132 -17.51 -3.73 -3.73
CA GLU A 132 -16.62 -4.87 -3.52
C GLU A 132 -15.80 -4.76 -2.23
N VAL A 133 -15.36 -3.56 -1.85
CA VAL A 133 -14.68 -3.32 -0.56
C VAL A 133 -15.60 -3.66 0.62
N ARG A 134 -16.87 -3.23 0.57
CA ARG A 134 -17.84 -3.54 1.63
C ARG A 134 -18.13 -5.03 1.72
N ARG A 135 -18.34 -5.69 0.57
CA ARG A 135 -18.55 -7.14 0.52
C ARG A 135 -17.39 -7.90 1.15
N ALA A 136 -16.14 -7.56 0.80
CA ALA A 136 -14.98 -8.19 1.38
C ALA A 136 -14.88 -7.96 2.91
N ALA A 137 -15.21 -6.76 3.39
CA ALA A 137 -15.19 -6.43 4.81
C ALA A 137 -16.26 -7.20 5.61
N GLU A 138 -17.46 -7.38 5.04
CA GLU A 138 -18.54 -8.17 5.62
C GLU A 138 -18.12 -9.63 5.76
N ASP A 139 -17.58 -10.24 4.70
CA ASP A 139 -17.13 -11.64 4.68
C ASP A 139 -15.98 -11.92 5.66
N LEU A 140 -15.10 -10.94 5.90
CA LEU A 140 -14.00 -11.05 6.88
C LEU A 140 -14.48 -10.89 8.35
N SER A 141 -15.67 -10.34 8.55
CA SER A 141 -16.25 -10.11 9.89
C SER A 141 -17.21 -11.21 10.32
N ALA A 142 -17.61 -12.11 9.40
CA ALA A 142 -18.52 -13.22 9.63
C ALA A 142 -17.80 -14.43 10.24
#